data_c26a1a6a511377912a8baee32a3360ca
#
_entry.id   c26a1a6a511377912a8baee32a3360ca
#
_cell.length_a   1.000
_cell.length_b   1.000
_cell.length_c   1.000
_cell.angle_alpha   90.00
_cell.angle_beta   90.00
_cell.angle_gamma   90.00
#
_symmetry.space_group_name_H-M   'P 1'
#
loop_
_entity.id
_entity.type
_entity.pdbx_description
1 polymer ?
#
loop_
_entity_poly.entity_id
_entity_poly.type
_entity_poly.pdbx_seq_one_letter_code
_entity_poly.pdbx_strand_id
1 'polypeptide(L)'
;MLSILIPTYNYNITRLVTDLHQQALDTYVDFEIIVLEDGSKLYVEENKAVNDFEFCRHIVLKENIGRSAARNKLADLARYDHLLFLDCDAEVCSSHYVEKYVAFCKEECVVIGGTAYDENETDPRYSLRLAYGRQREARSALERSNIQAYQNFATFNFLISKVLFQKVRFDESIRGYGHEDTLFGHQLHELGFRFIHIENPLLHKGLDDNDAFIRKTEDGVRNLYLLYRTERYPFLVDESKLLSSFVKIYKTGLTRFLATLSGVVKPYLKNQLCKPYPSLRLYDLYKLLFLCEMSTEEMTSCQR
;
A
#
# COMPACT_ATOMS: atom_id res chain seq x y z
N MET A 1 18.80 5.79 -16.13
CA MET A 1 17.74 5.15 -16.92
C MET A 1 16.66 4.66 -15.97
N LEU A 2 15.40 5.03 -16.20
CA LEU A 2 14.29 4.93 -15.25
C LEU A 2 13.05 4.31 -15.91
N SER A 3 12.50 3.25 -15.31
CA SER A 3 11.17 2.71 -15.67
C SER A 3 10.16 3.15 -14.61
N ILE A 4 9.16 3.94 -14.99
CA ILE A 4 8.04 4.35 -14.15
C ILE A 4 6.92 3.33 -14.36
N LEU A 5 6.47 2.67 -13.28
CA LEU A 5 5.65 1.48 -13.31
C LEU A 5 4.34 1.71 -12.52
N ILE A 6 3.21 1.65 -13.22
CA ILE A 6 1.89 1.99 -12.66
C ILE A 6 0.95 0.80 -12.80
N PRO A 7 0.77 -0.03 -11.76
CA PRO A 7 -0.29 -1.03 -11.74
C PRO A 7 -1.64 -0.31 -11.61
N THR A 8 -2.57 -0.60 -12.51
CA THR A 8 -3.84 0.12 -12.61
C THR A 8 -5.02 -0.85 -12.55
N TYR A 9 -6.04 -0.48 -11.77
CA TYR A 9 -7.30 -1.21 -11.73
C TYR A 9 -8.49 -0.25 -11.58
N ASN A 10 -9.32 -0.19 -12.61
CA ASN A 10 -10.54 0.63 -12.66
C ASN A 10 -10.32 2.12 -12.30
N TYR A 11 -9.21 2.71 -12.74
CA TYR A 11 -8.86 4.08 -12.46
C TYR A 11 -8.40 4.83 -13.72
N ASN A 12 -8.76 6.11 -13.86
CA ASN A 12 -8.30 6.96 -14.96
C ASN A 12 -6.92 7.55 -14.61
N ILE A 13 -5.89 7.15 -15.38
CA ILE A 13 -4.49 7.53 -15.12
C ILE A 13 -3.94 8.56 -16.13
N THR A 14 -4.75 9.08 -17.03
CA THR A 14 -4.28 9.95 -18.11
C THR A 14 -3.58 11.20 -17.57
N ARG A 15 -4.14 11.84 -16.55
CA ARG A 15 -3.52 13.02 -15.91
C ARG A 15 -2.19 12.65 -15.24
N LEU A 16 -2.16 11.59 -14.45
CA LEU A 16 -0.94 11.13 -13.77
C LEU A 16 0.18 10.88 -14.78
N VAL A 17 -0.11 10.15 -15.86
CA VAL A 17 0.89 9.87 -16.90
C VAL A 17 1.34 11.14 -17.62
N THR A 18 0.42 12.07 -17.92
CA THR A 18 0.78 13.36 -18.55
C THR A 18 1.78 14.14 -17.69
N ASP A 19 1.50 14.27 -16.38
CA ASP A 19 2.36 14.98 -15.44
C ASP A 19 3.73 14.31 -15.29
N LEU A 20 3.76 12.98 -15.19
CA LEU A 20 5.00 12.19 -15.06
C LEU A 20 5.83 12.25 -16.36
N HIS A 21 5.19 12.13 -17.53
CA HIS A 21 5.85 12.17 -18.83
C HIS A 21 6.54 13.50 -19.04
N GLN A 22 5.83 14.63 -18.81
CA GLN A 22 6.42 15.95 -18.93
C GLN A 22 7.65 16.11 -18.02
N GLN A 23 7.53 15.71 -16.76
CA GLN A 23 8.66 15.83 -15.83
C GLN A 23 9.82 14.90 -16.19
N ALA A 24 9.54 13.71 -16.72
CA ALA A 24 10.57 12.78 -17.15
C ALA A 24 11.37 13.34 -18.34
N LEU A 25 10.72 13.97 -19.30
CA LEU A 25 11.37 14.68 -20.41
C LEU A 25 12.33 15.77 -19.90
N ASP A 26 11.92 16.51 -18.89
CA ASP A 26 12.71 17.62 -18.33
C ASP A 26 13.98 17.13 -17.58
N THR A 27 14.08 15.83 -17.24
CA THR A 27 15.27 15.28 -16.55
C THR A 27 16.43 14.92 -17.46
N TYR A 28 16.21 14.88 -18.77
CA TYR A 28 17.22 14.46 -19.78
C TYR A 28 17.83 13.08 -19.55
N VAL A 29 17.13 12.19 -18.83
CA VAL A 29 17.52 10.78 -18.68
C VAL A 29 16.64 9.89 -19.54
N ASP A 30 17.19 8.77 -20.00
CA ASP A 30 16.35 7.75 -20.67
C ASP A 30 15.33 7.19 -19.72
N PHE A 31 14.06 7.22 -20.11
CA PHE A 31 12.96 6.72 -19.32
C PHE A 31 11.94 5.93 -20.14
N GLU A 32 11.07 5.25 -19.47
CA GLU A 32 9.81 4.72 -19.98
C GLU A 32 8.74 4.79 -18.90
N ILE A 33 7.47 4.85 -19.32
CA ILE A 33 6.32 4.71 -18.42
C ILE A 33 5.52 3.49 -18.88
N ILE A 34 5.28 2.55 -17.97
CA ILE A 34 4.48 1.35 -18.24
C ILE A 34 3.27 1.35 -17.32
N VAL A 35 2.10 1.42 -17.93
CA VAL A 35 0.81 1.24 -17.28
C VAL A 35 0.33 -0.18 -17.53
N LEU A 36 0.00 -0.91 -16.48
CA LEU A 36 -0.55 -2.27 -16.56
C LEU A 36 -1.97 -2.29 -15.97
N GLU A 37 -2.97 -2.40 -16.84
CA GLU A 37 -4.36 -2.63 -16.43
C GLU A 37 -4.55 -4.07 -15.98
N ASP A 38 -4.80 -4.24 -14.68
CA ASP A 38 -4.96 -5.54 -14.05
C ASP A 38 -6.41 -6.06 -14.15
N GLY A 39 -6.87 -6.32 -15.40
CA GLY A 39 -8.22 -6.80 -15.65
C GLY A 39 -9.31 -5.75 -15.38
N SER A 40 -8.99 -4.47 -15.59
CA SER A 40 -9.94 -3.35 -15.44
C SER A 40 -11.13 -3.46 -16.36
N LYS A 41 -12.27 -2.95 -15.91
CA LYS A 41 -13.51 -2.81 -16.70
C LYS A 41 -13.92 -1.36 -16.93
N LEU A 42 -13.32 -0.43 -16.17
CA LEU A 42 -13.57 0.99 -16.26
C LEU A 42 -12.29 1.70 -16.75
N TYR A 43 -12.46 2.76 -17.52
CA TYR A 43 -11.41 3.66 -18.02
C TYR A 43 -10.36 3.04 -18.95
N VAL A 44 -10.53 1.78 -19.37
CA VAL A 44 -9.56 1.09 -20.26
C VAL A 44 -9.42 1.81 -21.60
N GLU A 45 -10.53 2.31 -22.16
CA GLU A 45 -10.52 3.02 -23.45
C GLU A 45 -9.88 4.39 -23.31
N GLU A 46 -10.22 5.14 -22.25
CA GLU A 46 -9.64 6.46 -21.95
C GLU A 46 -8.14 6.35 -21.69
N ASN A 47 -7.72 5.32 -20.97
CA ASN A 47 -6.32 5.09 -20.64
C ASN A 47 -5.46 4.68 -21.86
N LYS A 48 -6.06 4.30 -23.00
CA LYS A 48 -5.33 4.06 -24.25
C LYS A 48 -4.56 5.27 -24.75
N ALA A 49 -5.00 6.49 -24.38
CA ALA A 49 -4.29 7.73 -24.70
C ALA A 49 -2.84 7.76 -24.17
N VAL A 50 -2.49 6.90 -23.21
CA VAL A 50 -1.11 6.72 -22.76
C VAL A 50 -0.17 6.30 -23.89
N ASN A 51 -0.66 5.55 -24.87
CA ASN A 51 0.15 5.11 -26.02
C ASN A 51 0.46 6.24 -27.01
N ASP A 52 -0.17 7.40 -26.89
CA ASP A 52 0.09 8.58 -27.72
C ASP A 52 1.35 9.36 -27.24
N PHE A 53 1.83 9.06 -26.02
CA PHE A 53 3.04 9.63 -25.49
C PHE A 53 4.27 8.79 -25.87
N GLU A 54 5.35 9.45 -26.29
CA GLU A 54 6.62 8.77 -26.55
C GLU A 54 7.12 8.08 -25.27
N PHE A 55 7.74 6.92 -25.42
CA PHE A 55 8.27 6.10 -24.30
C PHE A 55 7.22 5.60 -23.31
N CYS A 56 5.94 5.71 -23.62
CA CYS A 56 4.84 5.19 -22.80
C CYS A 56 4.22 3.94 -23.40
N ARG A 57 3.79 3.02 -22.53
CA ARG A 57 3.09 1.78 -22.93
C ARG A 57 1.91 1.52 -22.02
N HIS A 58 0.74 1.29 -22.61
CA HIS A 58 -0.46 0.85 -21.90
C HIS A 58 -0.71 -0.62 -22.24
N ILE A 59 -0.68 -1.49 -21.24
CA ILE A 59 -0.83 -2.96 -21.36
C ILE A 59 -2.06 -3.38 -20.60
N VAL A 60 -2.96 -4.12 -21.26
CA VAL A 60 -4.23 -4.57 -20.68
C VAL A 60 -4.21 -6.06 -20.47
N LEU A 61 -4.39 -6.51 -19.24
CA LEU A 61 -4.58 -7.92 -18.91
C LEU A 61 -6.05 -8.33 -19.06
N LYS A 62 -6.29 -9.56 -19.48
CA LYS A 62 -7.64 -10.12 -19.61
C LYS A 62 -8.33 -10.31 -18.25
N GLU A 63 -7.57 -10.65 -17.23
CA GLU A 63 -8.05 -10.99 -15.90
C GLU A 63 -7.23 -10.27 -14.82
N ASN A 64 -7.83 -10.06 -13.67
CA ASN A 64 -7.15 -9.51 -12.50
C ASN A 64 -6.23 -10.58 -11.89
N ILE A 65 -4.93 -10.29 -11.86
CA ILE A 65 -3.89 -11.16 -11.29
C ILE A 65 -3.48 -10.73 -9.87
N GLY A 66 -3.97 -9.58 -9.43
CA GLY A 66 -3.69 -9.01 -8.11
C GLY A 66 -2.43 -8.14 -8.08
N ARG A 67 -2.39 -7.25 -7.08
CA ARG A 67 -1.40 -6.17 -6.97
C ARG A 67 0.06 -6.63 -6.89
N SER A 68 0.33 -7.74 -6.18
CA SER A 68 1.67 -8.34 -6.10
C SER A 68 2.14 -8.84 -7.47
N ALA A 69 1.33 -9.64 -8.15
CA ALA A 69 1.65 -10.16 -9.46
C ALA A 69 1.73 -9.06 -10.53
N ALA A 70 0.87 -8.04 -10.46
CA ALA A 70 0.92 -6.90 -11.36
C ALA A 70 2.24 -6.10 -11.21
N ARG A 71 2.70 -5.84 -9.99
CA ARG A 71 4.01 -5.19 -9.74
C ARG A 71 5.18 -6.06 -10.19
N ASN A 72 5.14 -7.36 -9.93
CA ASN A 72 6.16 -8.30 -10.40
C ASN A 72 6.23 -8.30 -11.94
N LYS A 73 5.09 -8.36 -12.61
CA LYS A 73 5.00 -8.34 -14.07
C LYS A 73 5.50 -7.02 -14.67
N LEU A 74 5.19 -5.89 -14.04
CA LEU A 74 5.72 -4.58 -14.45
C LEU A 74 7.25 -4.54 -14.37
N ALA A 75 7.85 -5.07 -13.30
CA ALA A 75 9.29 -5.17 -13.16
C ALA A 75 9.94 -6.05 -14.24
N ASP A 76 9.27 -7.14 -14.64
CA ASP A 76 9.76 -8.02 -15.72
C ASP A 76 9.71 -7.32 -17.09
N LEU A 77 8.69 -6.49 -17.32
CA LEU A 77 8.49 -5.72 -18.55
C LEU A 77 9.37 -4.48 -18.65
N ALA A 78 9.90 -4.00 -17.53
CA ALA A 78 10.73 -2.82 -17.45
C ALA A 78 12.06 -3.03 -18.19
N ARG A 79 12.46 -2.02 -18.98
CA ARG A 79 13.72 -2.02 -19.73
C ARG A 79 14.91 -1.57 -18.88
N TYR A 80 14.68 -0.61 -17.98
CA TYR A 80 15.75 0.09 -17.29
C TYR A 80 16.06 -0.47 -15.91
N ASP A 81 17.23 -0.09 -15.37
CA ASP A 81 17.78 -0.66 -14.13
C ASP A 81 17.17 -0.09 -12.85
N HIS A 82 16.46 1.03 -12.94
CA HIS A 82 15.77 1.63 -11.79
C HIS A 82 14.27 1.63 -12.04
N LEU A 83 13.52 1.13 -11.07
CA LEU A 83 12.09 0.92 -11.11
C LEU A 83 11.43 1.89 -10.12
N LEU A 84 10.68 2.86 -10.62
CA LEU A 84 9.84 3.77 -9.84
C LEU A 84 8.40 3.26 -9.87
N PHE A 85 7.94 2.69 -8.79
CA PHE A 85 6.56 2.24 -8.63
C PHE A 85 5.69 3.35 -8.04
N LEU A 86 4.49 3.48 -8.59
CA LEU A 86 3.45 4.40 -8.13
C LEU A 86 2.10 3.71 -8.19
N ASP A 87 1.24 3.97 -7.22
CA ASP A 87 -0.15 3.53 -7.33
C ASP A 87 -0.93 4.47 -8.29
N CYS A 88 -1.92 3.93 -9.01
CA CYS A 88 -2.64 4.65 -10.06
C CYS A 88 -3.50 5.81 -9.56
N ASP A 89 -3.86 5.81 -8.28
CA ASP A 89 -4.67 6.82 -7.62
C ASP A 89 -3.85 7.94 -6.96
N ALA A 90 -2.60 8.08 -7.41
CA ALA A 90 -1.69 9.14 -7.02
C ALA A 90 -1.87 10.40 -7.90
N GLU A 91 -1.61 11.57 -7.33
CA GLU A 91 -1.48 12.83 -8.07
C GLU A 91 -0.14 13.48 -7.74
N VAL A 92 0.57 13.95 -8.77
CA VAL A 92 1.85 14.65 -8.62
C VAL A 92 1.59 16.06 -8.10
N CYS A 93 2.23 16.42 -6.99
CA CYS A 93 2.07 17.75 -6.37
C CYS A 93 3.35 18.60 -6.38
N SER A 94 4.44 18.08 -6.94
CA SER A 94 5.72 18.79 -7.09
C SER A 94 6.19 18.77 -8.54
N SER A 95 6.63 19.92 -9.07
CA SER A 95 7.22 20.03 -10.41
C SER A 95 8.57 19.31 -10.55
N HIS A 96 9.20 18.89 -9.44
CA HIS A 96 10.49 18.21 -9.39
C HIS A 96 10.36 16.77 -8.90
N TYR A 97 9.17 16.15 -9.03
CA TYR A 97 8.92 14.83 -8.48
C TYR A 97 9.82 13.76 -9.10
N VAL A 98 9.92 13.70 -10.43
CA VAL A 98 10.77 12.73 -11.14
C VAL A 98 12.25 13.03 -10.92
N GLU A 99 12.66 14.29 -10.98
CA GLU A 99 14.03 14.75 -10.78
C GLU A 99 14.61 14.27 -9.43
N LYS A 100 13.81 14.38 -8.35
CA LYS A 100 14.21 13.92 -7.01
C LYS A 100 14.52 12.43 -6.96
N TYR A 101 13.85 11.60 -7.75
CA TYR A 101 14.15 10.17 -7.85
C TYR A 101 15.34 9.87 -8.75
N VAL A 102 15.48 10.60 -9.85
CA VAL A 102 16.62 10.47 -10.76
C VAL A 102 17.96 10.65 -10.03
N ALA A 103 18.02 11.51 -9.01
CA ALA A 103 19.21 11.72 -8.18
C ALA A 103 19.71 10.43 -7.51
N PHE A 104 18.85 9.43 -7.30
CA PHE A 104 19.17 8.14 -6.68
C PHE A 104 19.38 7.01 -7.69
N CYS A 105 19.27 7.25 -9.00
CA CYS A 105 19.44 6.22 -10.03
C CYS A 105 20.89 5.71 -10.22
N LYS A 106 21.75 5.91 -9.26
CA LYS A 106 23.12 5.37 -9.22
C LYS A 106 23.38 4.56 -7.94
N GLU A 107 22.39 4.44 -7.08
CA GLU A 107 22.53 3.82 -5.77
C GLU A 107 21.74 2.51 -5.69
N GLU A 108 22.33 1.51 -5.03
CA GLU A 108 21.63 0.27 -4.68
C GLU A 108 20.90 0.45 -3.34
N CYS A 109 19.74 1.09 -3.38
CA CYS A 109 18.91 1.36 -2.22
C CYS A 109 17.42 1.35 -2.58
N VAL A 110 16.58 1.37 -1.55
CA VAL A 110 15.13 1.58 -1.67
C VAL A 110 14.83 3.01 -1.25
N VAL A 111 14.24 3.81 -2.13
CA VAL A 111 13.92 5.20 -1.86
C VAL A 111 12.41 5.38 -1.80
N ILE A 112 11.89 5.94 -0.70
CA ILE A 112 10.45 6.10 -0.44
C ILE A 112 10.10 7.59 -0.38
N GLY A 113 9.19 8.04 -1.26
CA GLY A 113 8.78 9.45 -1.36
C GLY A 113 7.75 9.88 -0.33
N GLY A 114 6.89 8.97 0.10
CA GLY A 114 5.83 9.24 1.07
C GLY A 114 4.47 9.55 0.43
N THR A 115 3.47 9.78 1.29
CA THR A 115 2.07 10.01 0.92
C THR A 115 1.60 11.33 1.50
N ALA A 116 0.79 12.08 0.76
CA ALA A 116 0.09 13.28 1.21
C ALA A 116 -1.42 13.13 1.01
N TYR A 117 -2.17 13.96 1.71
CA TYR A 117 -3.63 14.07 1.63
C TYR A 117 -4.02 15.53 1.45
N ASP A 118 -5.05 15.78 0.62
CA ASP A 118 -5.59 17.12 0.43
C ASP A 118 -6.16 17.64 1.77
N GLU A 119 -5.60 18.73 2.29
CA GLU A 119 -6.04 19.33 3.54
C GLU A 119 -7.44 19.94 3.44
N ASN A 120 -7.85 20.32 2.21
CA ASN A 120 -9.15 20.93 1.94
C ASN A 120 -10.26 19.88 1.75
N GLU A 121 -9.92 18.59 1.59
CA GLU A 121 -10.92 17.54 1.50
C GLU A 121 -11.56 17.29 2.87
N THR A 122 -12.86 17.54 2.97
CA THR A 122 -13.62 17.48 4.23
C THR A 122 -14.93 16.68 4.11
N ASP A 123 -15.14 16.00 2.99
CA ASP A 123 -16.33 15.18 2.78
C ASP A 123 -16.45 14.10 3.86
N PRO A 124 -17.57 14.08 4.64
CA PRO A 124 -17.74 13.12 5.71
C PRO A 124 -17.72 11.65 5.27
N ARG A 125 -17.99 11.40 3.99
CA ARG A 125 -17.92 10.04 3.42
C ARG A 125 -16.53 9.44 3.53
N TYR A 126 -15.48 10.26 3.50
CA TYR A 126 -14.07 9.87 3.55
C TYR A 126 -13.42 10.13 4.91
N SER A 127 -14.21 10.52 5.92
CA SER A 127 -13.68 11.00 7.21
C SER A 127 -12.73 10.02 7.89
N LEU A 128 -13.03 8.73 7.89
CA LEU A 128 -12.17 7.70 8.52
C LEU A 128 -10.89 7.50 7.70
N ARG A 129 -10.97 7.44 6.36
CA ARG A 129 -9.81 7.32 5.48
C ARG A 129 -8.89 8.52 5.62
N LEU A 130 -9.45 9.73 5.63
CA LEU A 130 -8.69 10.97 5.82
C LEU A 130 -8.05 11.06 7.21
N ALA A 131 -8.79 10.74 8.27
CA ALA A 131 -8.24 10.74 9.62
C ALA A 131 -7.07 9.76 9.77
N TYR A 132 -7.20 8.56 9.19
CA TYR A 132 -6.13 7.57 9.19
C TYR A 132 -4.93 8.05 8.36
N GLY A 133 -5.16 8.46 7.12
CA GLY A 133 -4.12 8.89 6.22
C GLY A 133 -3.31 10.07 6.75
N ARG A 134 -4.00 11.14 7.17
CA ARG A 134 -3.35 12.35 7.70
C ARG A 134 -2.57 12.11 8.99
N GLN A 135 -3.03 11.22 9.88
CA GLN A 135 -2.37 10.98 11.17
C GLN A 135 -1.33 9.86 11.12
N ARG A 136 -1.41 8.90 10.19
CA ARG A 136 -0.55 7.71 10.21
C ARG A 136 0.29 7.50 8.97
N GLU A 137 -0.14 7.99 7.80
CA GLU A 137 0.57 7.81 6.53
C GLU A 137 1.30 9.08 6.07
N ALA A 138 0.67 10.26 6.19
CA ALA A 138 1.26 11.55 5.80
C ALA A 138 2.30 12.02 6.83
N ARG A 139 3.43 11.31 6.87
CA ARG A 139 4.57 11.63 7.75
C ARG A 139 5.72 12.21 6.93
N SER A 140 6.45 13.14 7.52
CA SER A 140 7.68 13.67 6.94
C SER A 140 8.74 12.58 6.72
N ALA A 141 9.68 12.81 5.81
CA ALA A 141 10.79 11.90 5.59
C ALA A 141 11.61 11.66 6.87
N LEU A 142 11.78 12.70 7.70
CA LEU A 142 12.47 12.60 8.98
C LEU A 142 11.75 11.66 9.95
N GLU A 143 10.43 11.80 10.10
CA GLU A 143 9.63 10.92 10.97
C GLU A 143 9.64 9.47 10.49
N ARG A 144 9.60 9.24 9.18
CA ARG A 144 9.67 7.90 8.59
C ARG A 144 11.05 7.25 8.75
N SER A 145 12.12 8.06 8.83
CA SER A 145 13.50 7.60 9.01
C SER A 145 13.87 7.31 10.47
N ASN A 146 13.19 7.94 11.43
CA ASN A 146 13.53 7.87 12.87
C ASN A 146 13.17 6.55 13.57
N ILE A 147 12.33 5.73 12.96
CA ILE A 147 12.02 4.36 13.37
C ILE A 147 12.69 3.44 12.35
N GLN A 148 12.87 2.18 12.63
CA GLN A 148 13.44 1.25 11.64
C GLN A 148 12.87 1.55 10.26
N ALA A 149 13.70 2.14 9.39
CA ALA A 149 13.25 2.81 8.16
C ALA A 149 12.40 1.90 7.24
N TYR A 150 12.70 0.60 7.23
CA TYR A 150 11.94 -0.40 6.45
C TYR A 150 10.51 -0.61 6.94
N GLN A 151 10.19 -0.37 8.23
CA GLN A 151 8.82 -0.52 8.77
C GLN A 151 7.85 0.56 8.27
N ASN A 152 8.39 1.64 7.71
CA ASN A 152 7.62 2.69 7.06
C ASN A 152 7.65 2.55 5.52
N PHE A 153 8.07 1.39 5.00
CA PHE A 153 7.95 1.09 3.57
C PHE A 153 6.48 0.99 3.17
N ALA A 154 6.13 1.61 2.07
CA ALA A 154 4.83 1.52 1.43
C ALA A 154 4.99 1.49 -0.07
N THR A 155 4.17 0.71 -0.75
CA THR A 155 4.22 0.54 -2.21
C THR A 155 3.65 1.71 -2.99
N PHE A 156 3.04 2.68 -2.32
CA PHE A 156 2.37 3.81 -2.94
C PHE A 156 3.30 4.67 -3.80
N ASN A 157 4.58 4.78 -3.40
CA ASN A 157 5.54 5.70 -4.02
C ASN A 157 6.98 5.32 -3.65
N PHE A 158 7.65 4.48 -4.45
CA PHE A 158 9.03 4.06 -4.15
C PHE A 158 9.87 3.76 -5.39
N LEU A 159 11.18 4.01 -5.28
CA LEU A 159 12.20 3.63 -6.25
C LEU A 159 13.04 2.47 -5.71
N ILE A 160 13.36 1.52 -6.57
CA ILE A 160 14.25 0.40 -6.27
C ILE A 160 15.07 0.03 -7.51
N SER A 161 16.32 -0.43 -7.35
CA SER A 161 17.04 -1.00 -8.50
C SER A 161 16.43 -2.36 -8.91
N LYS A 162 16.44 -2.64 -10.21
CA LYS A 162 15.93 -3.91 -10.76
C LYS A 162 16.67 -5.12 -10.18
N VAL A 163 17.96 -4.98 -9.92
CA VAL A 163 18.78 -6.04 -9.31
C VAL A 163 18.28 -6.37 -7.90
N LEU A 164 17.97 -5.36 -7.09
CA LEU A 164 17.42 -5.57 -5.75
C LEU A 164 16.01 -6.18 -5.82
N PHE A 165 15.17 -5.67 -6.73
CA PHE A 165 13.81 -6.19 -6.92
C PHE A 165 13.80 -7.66 -7.35
N GLN A 166 14.77 -8.08 -8.16
CA GLN A 166 14.91 -9.48 -8.59
C GLN A 166 15.29 -10.43 -7.45
N LYS A 167 16.00 -9.93 -6.41
CA LYS A 167 16.34 -10.72 -5.22
C LYS A 167 15.15 -10.94 -4.30
N VAL A 168 14.23 -9.96 -4.26
CA VAL A 168 13.02 -10.01 -3.42
C VAL A 168 11.85 -9.54 -4.28
N ARG A 169 10.98 -10.46 -4.62
CA ARG A 169 9.74 -10.17 -5.36
C ARG A 169 8.56 -10.10 -4.38
N PHE A 170 7.49 -9.43 -4.79
CA PHE A 170 6.26 -9.49 -4.02
C PHE A 170 5.72 -10.93 -3.94
N ASP A 171 5.24 -11.34 -2.78
CA ASP A 171 4.61 -12.64 -2.59
C ASP A 171 3.22 -12.65 -3.25
N GLU A 172 3.07 -13.41 -4.34
CA GLU A 172 1.83 -13.52 -5.11
C GLU A 172 0.78 -14.39 -4.43
N SER A 173 1.15 -15.11 -3.37
CA SER A 173 0.20 -15.89 -2.58
C SER A 173 -0.68 -15.01 -1.69
N ILE A 174 -0.24 -13.77 -1.39
CA ILE A 174 -1.03 -12.78 -0.67
C ILE A 174 -2.07 -12.20 -1.63
N ARG A 175 -3.30 -12.63 -1.44
CA ARG A 175 -4.44 -12.13 -2.22
C ARG A 175 -5.25 -11.13 -1.40
N GLY A 176 -5.89 -10.18 -2.09
CA GLY A 176 -6.70 -9.15 -1.46
C GLY A 176 -5.87 -7.96 -0.98
N TYR A 177 -6.19 -7.41 0.19
CA TYR A 177 -5.64 -6.16 0.67
C TYR A 177 -4.72 -6.36 1.88
N GLY A 178 -3.49 -5.81 1.80
CA GLY A 178 -2.59 -5.55 2.92
C GLY A 178 -1.54 -6.63 3.19
N HIS A 179 -0.43 -6.13 3.75
CA HIS A 179 0.76 -6.86 4.21
C HIS A 179 1.72 -7.37 3.12
N GLU A 180 1.42 -7.21 1.83
CA GLU A 180 2.38 -7.47 0.76
C GLU A 180 3.60 -6.54 0.85
N ASP A 181 3.36 -5.28 1.21
CA ASP A 181 4.39 -4.26 1.46
C ASP A 181 5.22 -4.56 2.71
N THR A 182 4.57 -4.95 3.80
CA THR A 182 5.21 -5.31 5.07
C THR A 182 6.21 -6.47 4.86
N LEU A 183 5.78 -7.54 4.17
CA LEU A 183 6.67 -8.68 3.89
C LEU A 183 7.81 -8.30 2.96
N PHE A 184 7.52 -7.56 1.88
CA PHE A 184 8.52 -7.13 0.93
C PHE A 184 9.57 -6.22 1.59
N GLY A 185 9.15 -5.24 2.38
CA GLY A 185 10.05 -4.36 3.13
C GLY A 185 10.93 -5.12 4.13
N HIS A 186 10.34 -6.06 4.87
CA HIS A 186 11.08 -6.89 5.84
C HIS A 186 12.13 -7.77 5.13
N GLN A 187 11.77 -8.44 4.04
CA GLN A 187 12.70 -9.28 3.28
C GLN A 187 13.88 -8.48 2.71
N LEU A 188 13.65 -7.27 2.21
CA LEU A 188 14.72 -6.36 1.78
C LEU A 188 15.63 -5.96 2.95
N HIS A 189 15.06 -5.72 4.13
CA HIS A 189 15.82 -5.40 5.34
C HIS A 189 16.69 -6.55 5.79
N GLU A 190 16.18 -7.78 5.82
CA GLU A 190 16.94 -8.99 6.17
C GLU A 190 18.13 -9.24 5.23
N LEU A 191 18.04 -8.82 3.98
CA LEU A 191 19.14 -8.86 3.03
C LEU A 191 20.12 -7.68 3.17
N GLY A 192 19.91 -6.80 4.16
CA GLY A 192 20.80 -5.68 4.48
C GLY A 192 20.66 -4.48 3.54
N PHE A 193 19.55 -4.34 2.80
CA PHE A 193 19.36 -3.21 1.91
C PHE A 193 19.01 -1.93 2.66
N ARG A 194 19.57 -0.81 2.16
CA ARG A 194 19.39 0.51 2.74
C ARG A 194 18.06 1.11 2.28
N PHE A 195 17.29 1.62 3.24
CA PHE A 195 16.06 2.39 3.02
C PHE A 195 16.33 3.88 3.22
N ILE A 196 15.92 4.69 2.25
CA ILE A 196 16.06 6.15 2.27
C ILE A 196 14.67 6.75 2.11
N HIS A 197 14.23 7.52 3.10
CA HIS A 197 13.01 8.31 2.99
C HIS A 197 13.35 9.72 2.53
N ILE A 198 12.69 10.17 1.48
CA ILE A 198 12.85 11.54 0.93
C ILE A 198 11.53 12.31 1.03
N GLU A 199 11.63 13.63 1.06
CA GLU A 199 10.46 14.51 1.01
C GLU A 199 10.00 14.68 -0.44
N ASN A 200 9.26 13.67 -0.91
CA ASN A 200 8.74 13.61 -2.28
C ASN A 200 7.36 12.92 -2.32
N PRO A 201 6.39 13.40 -1.51
CA PRO A 201 5.09 12.76 -1.42
C PRO A 201 4.28 12.89 -2.70
N LEU A 202 3.42 11.91 -2.95
CA LEU A 202 2.30 12.00 -3.88
C LEU A 202 1.00 12.19 -3.11
N LEU A 203 0.07 12.93 -3.69
CA LEU A 203 -1.26 13.13 -3.15
C LEU A 203 -2.13 11.90 -3.43
N HIS A 204 -2.71 11.30 -2.41
CA HIS A 204 -3.61 10.16 -2.55
C HIS A 204 -5.02 10.64 -2.90
N LYS A 205 -5.48 10.32 -4.11
CA LYS A 205 -6.79 10.74 -4.65
C LYS A 205 -7.86 9.65 -4.59
N GLY A 206 -7.47 8.40 -4.56
CA GLY A 206 -8.37 7.24 -4.50
C GLY A 206 -8.95 7.01 -3.10
N LEU A 207 -9.68 7.98 -2.56
CA LEU A 207 -10.24 7.89 -1.22
C LEU A 207 -11.39 6.88 -1.20
N ASP A 208 -11.26 5.85 -0.39
CA ASP A 208 -12.36 4.95 -0.06
C ASP A 208 -13.38 5.65 0.85
N ASP A 209 -14.66 5.42 0.61
CA ASP A 209 -15.66 5.80 1.60
C ASP A 209 -15.48 5.00 2.92
N ASN A 210 -16.11 5.49 4.00
CA ASN A 210 -15.93 4.91 5.32
C ASN A 210 -16.23 3.40 5.38
N ASP A 211 -17.29 2.96 4.68
CA ASP A 211 -17.67 1.54 4.64
C ASP A 211 -16.68 0.71 3.82
N ALA A 212 -16.22 1.22 2.68
CA ALA A 212 -15.21 0.56 1.85
C ALA A 212 -13.87 0.46 2.60
N PHE A 213 -13.47 1.53 3.30
CA PHE A 213 -12.25 1.53 4.10
C PHE A 213 -12.31 0.55 5.28
N ILE A 214 -13.47 0.42 5.94
CA ILE A 214 -13.68 -0.60 6.98
C ILE A 214 -13.56 -2.00 6.39
N ARG A 215 -14.19 -2.29 5.24
CA ARG A 215 -14.08 -3.60 4.58
C ARG A 215 -12.63 -3.93 4.22
N LYS A 216 -11.89 -2.99 3.60
CA LYS A 216 -10.45 -3.16 3.32
C LYS A 216 -9.63 -3.40 4.59
N THR A 217 -10.00 -2.73 5.69
CA THR A 217 -9.37 -2.95 7.00
C THR A 217 -9.59 -4.38 7.49
N GLU A 218 -10.81 -4.88 7.40
CA GLU A 218 -11.14 -6.26 7.79
C GLU A 218 -10.36 -7.27 6.93
N ASP A 219 -10.24 -7.03 5.62
CA ASP A 219 -9.43 -7.88 4.74
C ASP A 219 -7.94 -7.85 5.13
N GLY A 220 -7.40 -6.66 5.45
CA GLY A 220 -6.02 -6.54 5.93
C GLY A 220 -5.80 -7.24 7.28
N VAL A 221 -6.74 -7.16 8.22
CA VAL A 221 -6.67 -7.89 9.49
C VAL A 221 -6.76 -9.40 9.27
N ARG A 222 -7.60 -9.85 8.33
CA ARG A 222 -7.71 -11.27 7.94
C ARG A 222 -6.40 -11.77 7.36
N ASN A 223 -5.80 -11.04 6.44
CA ASN A 223 -4.50 -11.40 5.86
C ASN A 223 -3.39 -11.44 6.91
N LEU A 224 -3.34 -10.47 7.83
CA LEU A 224 -2.39 -10.47 8.95
C LEU A 224 -2.52 -11.73 9.81
N TYR A 225 -3.75 -12.12 10.14
CA TYR A 225 -4.02 -13.31 10.93
C TYR A 225 -3.63 -14.59 10.20
N LEU A 226 -3.95 -14.70 8.90
CA LEU A 226 -3.55 -15.83 8.07
C LEU A 226 -2.03 -15.96 7.99
N LEU A 227 -1.32 -14.88 7.76
CA LEU A 227 0.15 -14.85 7.75
C LEU A 227 0.73 -15.28 9.10
N TYR A 228 0.18 -14.77 10.21
CA TYR A 228 0.57 -15.19 11.56
C TYR A 228 0.39 -16.72 11.78
N ARG A 229 -0.71 -17.28 11.30
CA ARG A 229 -1.02 -18.71 11.42
C ARG A 229 -0.06 -19.61 10.62
N THR A 230 0.59 -19.09 9.59
CA THR A 230 1.59 -19.88 8.85
C THR A 230 2.86 -20.14 9.63
N GLU A 231 3.11 -19.39 10.72
CA GLU A 231 4.34 -19.40 11.53
C GLU A 231 5.62 -19.08 10.72
N ARG A 232 5.47 -18.71 9.44
CA ARG A 232 6.60 -18.40 8.56
C ARG A 232 7.23 -17.04 8.86
N TYR A 233 6.45 -16.13 9.46
CA TYR A 233 6.80 -14.73 9.63
C TYR A 233 6.73 -14.30 11.09
N PRO A 234 7.62 -14.82 11.98
CA PRO A 234 7.57 -14.55 13.42
C PRO A 234 7.71 -13.06 13.75
N PHE A 235 8.43 -12.30 12.94
CA PHE A 235 8.62 -10.86 13.10
C PHE A 235 7.30 -10.06 13.12
N LEU A 236 6.23 -10.57 12.50
CA LEU A 236 4.93 -9.89 12.47
C LEU A 236 4.37 -9.62 13.87
N VAL A 237 4.67 -10.47 14.85
CA VAL A 237 4.22 -10.29 16.25
C VAL A 237 4.93 -9.09 16.88
N ASP A 238 6.20 -8.88 16.57
CA ASP A 238 6.99 -7.80 17.14
C ASP A 238 6.73 -6.46 16.44
N GLU A 239 6.52 -6.48 15.14
CA GLU A 239 6.32 -5.27 14.32
C GLU A 239 4.86 -4.79 14.29
N SER A 240 3.88 -5.68 14.40
CA SER A 240 2.47 -5.33 14.39
C SER A 240 1.92 -5.11 15.82
N LYS A 241 1.65 -3.85 16.18
CA LYS A 241 1.00 -3.51 17.46
C LYS A 241 -0.35 -4.24 17.65
N LEU A 242 -1.10 -4.43 16.58
CA LEU A 242 -2.37 -5.16 16.61
C LEU A 242 -2.13 -6.62 16.99
N LEU A 243 -1.21 -7.28 16.28
CA LEU A 243 -0.92 -8.69 16.50
C LEU A 243 -0.26 -8.94 17.86
N SER A 244 0.68 -8.09 18.29
CA SER A 244 1.27 -8.11 19.63
C SER A 244 0.21 -8.02 20.73
N SER A 245 -0.76 -7.10 20.58
CA SER A 245 -1.87 -6.95 21.52
C SER A 245 -2.76 -8.18 21.54
N PHE A 246 -3.07 -8.70 20.36
CA PHE A 246 -3.86 -9.93 20.22
C PHE A 246 -3.18 -11.13 20.90
N VAL A 247 -1.88 -11.35 20.66
CA VAL A 247 -1.13 -12.46 21.28
C VAL A 247 -1.11 -12.36 22.79
N LYS A 248 -0.98 -11.16 23.36
CA LYS A 248 -1.08 -10.95 24.82
C LYS A 248 -2.46 -11.35 25.35
N ILE A 249 -3.54 -10.92 24.68
CA ILE A 249 -4.92 -11.28 25.04
C ILE A 249 -5.14 -12.79 24.91
N TYR A 250 -4.65 -13.37 23.83
CA TYR A 250 -4.77 -14.81 23.57
C TYR A 250 -4.16 -15.64 24.73
N LYS A 251 -2.97 -15.25 25.23
CA LYS A 251 -2.30 -15.89 26.36
C LYS A 251 -3.07 -15.78 27.68
N THR A 252 -3.92 -14.77 27.85
CA THR A 252 -4.78 -14.64 29.06
C THR A 252 -6.09 -15.43 28.98
N GLY A 253 -6.42 -16.02 27.82
CA GLY A 253 -7.68 -16.72 27.60
C GLY A 253 -8.90 -15.83 27.38
N LEU A 254 -8.73 -14.48 27.34
CA LEU A 254 -9.82 -13.52 27.19
C LEU A 254 -10.35 -13.40 25.75
N THR A 255 -9.72 -14.05 24.78
CA THR A 255 -10.08 -13.93 23.36
C THR A 255 -11.53 -14.30 23.10
N ARG A 256 -12.04 -15.40 23.69
CA ARG A 256 -13.44 -15.82 23.52
C ARG A 256 -14.44 -14.82 24.09
N PHE A 257 -14.13 -14.24 25.24
CA PHE A 257 -14.94 -13.20 25.84
C PHE A 257 -15.02 -11.96 24.93
N LEU A 258 -13.87 -11.49 24.41
CA LEU A 258 -13.83 -10.35 23.49
C LEU A 258 -14.52 -10.67 22.16
N ALA A 259 -14.41 -11.87 21.65
CA ALA A 259 -15.12 -12.30 20.44
C ALA A 259 -16.63 -12.28 20.64
N THR A 260 -17.15 -12.72 21.79
CA THR A 260 -18.59 -12.63 22.10
C THR A 260 -19.04 -11.16 22.22
N LEU A 261 -18.24 -10.33 22.88
CA LEU A 261 -18.50 -8.89 23.02
C LEU A 261 -18.50 -8.15 21.68
N SER A 262 -17.68 -8.62 20.72
CA SER A 262 -17.52 -8.01 19.40
C SER A 262 -18.87 -7.91 18.64
N GLY A 263 -19.70 -8.93 18.74
CA GLY A 263 -21.02 -8.96 18.08
C GLY A 263 -21.92 -7.77 18.44
N VAL A 264 -21.80 -7.25 19.67
CA VAL A 264 -22.60 -6.10 20.14
C VAL A 264 -21.82 -4.80 19.95
N VAL A 265 -20.52 -4.80 20.20
CA VAL A 265 -19.71 -3.57 20.24
C VAL A 265 -19.30 -3.11 18.83
N LYS A 266 -18.98 -4.02 17.91
CA LYS A 266 -18.54 -3.64 16.55
C LYS A 266 -19.55 -2.81 15.76
N PRO A 267 -20.87 -3.12 15.75
CA PRO A 267 -21.86 -2.28 15.07
C PRO A 267 -21.88 -0.85 15.61
N TYR A 268 -21.79 -0.68 16.93
CA TYR A 268 -21.68 0.63 17.56
C TYR A 268 -20.38 1.35 17.15
N LEU A 269 -19.24 0.66 17.22
CA LEU A 269 -17.95 1.24 16.80
C LEU A 269 -17.98 1.65 15.34
N LYS A 270 -18.51 0.81 14.44
CA LYS A 270 -18.65 1.12 13.02
C LYS A 270 -19.42 2.41 12.80
N ASN A 271 -20.55 2.58 13.52
CA ASN A 271 -21.32 3.83 13.44
C ASN A 271 -20.52 5.05 13.94
N GLN A 272 -19.71 4.91 14.99
CA GLN A 272 -18.84 5.99 15.47
C GLN A 272 -17.71 6.33 14.49
N LEU A 273 -17.17 5.31 13.80
CA LEU A 273 -16.09 5.46 12.82
C LEU A 273 -16.55 6.14 11.52
N CYS A 274 -17.83 6.06 11.19
CA CYS A 274 -18.41 6.73 10.02
C CYS A 274 -18.84 8.19 10.29
N LYS A 275 -18.56 8.75 11.47
CA LYS A 275 -18.84 10.14 11.79
C LYS A 275 -17.77 11.09 11.24
N PRO A 276 -18.05 12.41 11.10
CA PRO A 276 -17.10 13.39 10.55
C PRO A 276 -15.74 13.45 11.28
N TYR A 277 -15.68 13.12 12.58
CA TYR A 277 -14.47 13.16 13.40
C TYR A 277 -14.24 11.79 14.06
N PRO A 278 -13.81 10.76 13.31
CA PRO A 278 -13.65 9.43 13.85
C PRO A 278 -12.41 9.32 14.75
N SER A 279 -12.52 8.52 15.82
CA SER A 279 -11.41 8.25 16.71
C SER A 279 -10.58 7.06 16.22
N LEU A 280 -9.30 7.27 15.94
CA LEU A 280 -8.39 6.19 15.57
C LEU A 280 -8.13 5.18 16.71
N ARG A 281 -8.37 5.56 17.97
CA ARG A 281 -8.34 4.62 19.10
C ARG A 281 -9.51 3.62 19.03
N LEU A 282 -10.71 4.11 18.67
CA LEU A 282 -11.86 3.23 18.44
C LEU A 282 -11.66 2.35 17.20
N TYR A 283 -10.99 2.86 16.18
CA TYR A 283 -10.60 2.08 15.01
C TYR A 283 -9.60 0.96 15.36
N ASP A 284 -8.61 1.21 16.23
CA ASP A 284 -7.71 0.17 16.71
C ASP A 284 -8.43 -0.88 17.55
N LEU A 285 -9.37 -0.46 18.40
CA LEU A 285 -10.24 -1.37 19.15
C LEU A 285 -11.10 -2.22 18.21
N TYR A 286 -11.68 -1.62 17.16
CA TYR A 286 -12.46 -2.33 16.15
C TYR A 286 -11.65 -3.47 15.51
N LYS A 287 -10.43 -3.16 15.05
CA LYS A 287 -9.52 -4.16 14.45
C LYS A 287 -9.20 -5.29 15.43
N LEU A 288 -8.95 -4.97 16.70
CA LEU A 288 -8.61 -5.96 17.72
C LEU A 288 -9.78 -6.90 18.02
N LEU A 289 -11.01 -6.36 18.13
CA LEU A 289 -12.21 -7.17 18.32
C LEU A 289 -12.49 -8.07 17.12
N PHE A 290 -12.31 -7.56 15.90
CA PHE A 290 -12.44 -8.33 14.68
C PHE A 290 -11.43 -9.47 14.62
N LEU A 291 -10.17 -9.23 15.01
CA LEU A 291 -9.13 -10.27 15.07
C LEU A 291 -9.44 -11.36 16.12
N CYS A 292 -9.98 -10.98 17.28
CA CYS A 292 -10.44 -11.94 18.30
C CYS A 292 -11.58 -12.81 17.79
N GLU A 293 -12.55 -12.24 17.09
CA GLU A 293 -13.69 -12.94 16.47
C GLU A 293 -13.21 -14.00 15.47
N MET A 294 -12.39 -13.60 14.50
CA MET A 294 -11.83 -14.52 13.51
C MET A 294 -11.09 -15.69 14.13
N SER A 295 -10.27 -15.45 15.15
CA SER A 295 -9.50 -16.49 15.82
C SER A 295 -10.38 -17.54 16.52
N THR A 296 -11.58 -17.16 16.97
CA THR A 296 -12.52 -18.10 17.61
C THR A 296 -13.37 -18.87 16.62
N GLU A 297 -13.72 -18.28 15.47
CA GLU A 297 -14.44 -18.94 14.39
C GLU A 297 -13.64 -20.11 13.81
N GLU A 298 -12.34 -19.91 13.56
CA GLU A 298 -11.47 -20.99 13.09
C GLU A 298 -11.30 -22.12 14.11
N MET A 299 -11.14 -21.79 15.40
CA MET A 299 -11.07 -22.82 16.43
C MET A 299 -12.33 -23.69 16.48
N THR A 300 -13.48 -23.11 16.16
CA THR A 300 -14.76 -23.84 16.11
C THR A 300 -14.90 -24.68 14.83
N SER A 301 -14.33 -24.23 13.72
CA SER A 301 -14.33 -24.98 12.45
C SER A 301 -13.35 -26.16 12.43
N CYS A 302 -12.24 -26.08 13.14
CA CYS A 302 -11.26 -27.18 13.28
C CYS A 302 -11.71 -28.28 14.28
N GLN A 303 -12.76 -28.05 15.08
CA GLN A 303 -13.33 -29.03 16.03
C GLN A 303 -14.54 -29.79 15.48
N ARG A 304 -14.97 -29.50 14.27
CA ARG A 304 -16.00 -30.22 13.51
C ARG A 304 -15.37 -31.01 12.38
#